data_5622e580ee2afa9584503e9daf2cb2ca
#
_entry.id   5622e580ee2afa9584503e9daf2cb2ca
#
_cell.length_a   1.000
_cell.length_b   1.000
_cell.length_c   1.000
_cell.angle_alpha   90.00
_cell.angle_beta   90.00
_cell.angle_gamma   90.00
#
_symmetry.space_group_name_H-M   'P 1'
#
loop_
_entity.id
_entity.type
_entity.pdbx_description
1 polymer ?
#
loop_
_entity_poly.entity_id
_entity_poly.type
_entity_poly.pdbx_seq_one_letter_code
_entity_poly.pdbx_strand_id
1 'polypeptide(L)'
;MTTGSIEPQRRPFGSGKPVSLFTLGTMRALQSPGQLEAVVEAAIAAGINHLETAPAYGPSQRYVGQAIRRLGLRPEQLVITSKVLPGQSLVSAQDELRRSLEQLGLNRLDNLAVHGINRPQHLDWALQGPGQELLSWALDEGLVDQVGFSSHGSHALIAAAIRSGRFSFASLHLHLFDPGRLPLAEEALAKGLGVMAISPADKGGRLFDPPELLRQACAPL
;
A
#
# COMPACT_ATOMS: atom_id res chain seq x y z
N MET A 1 -13.71 25.57 -26.27
CA MET A 1 -12.55 24.74 -25.94
C MET A 1 -13.08 23.55 -25.18
N THR A 2 -13.19 22.41 -25.82
CA THR A 2 -13.61 21.15 -25.17
C THR A 2 -12.50 20.71 -24.25
N THR A 3 -12.71 20.81 -22.96
CA THR A 3 -11.87 20.15 -21.94
C THR A 3 -12.04 18.65 -22.13
N GLY A 4 -11.19 18.05 -22.97
CA GLY A 4 -11.11 16.60 -23.04
C GLY A 4 -10.80 16.09 -21.65
N SER A 5 -11.70 15.29 -21.08
CA SER A 5 -11.46 14.58 -19.84
C SER A 5 -10.25 13.66 -20.08
N ILE A 6 -9.11 14.00 -19.48
CA ILE A 6 -7.97 13.09 -19.46
C ILE A 6 -8.42 11.89 -18.64
N GLU A 7 -8.65 10.74 -19.31
CA GLU A 7 -8.94 9.51 -18.59
C GLU A 7 -7.79 9.21 -17.61
N PRO A 8 -8.10 8.94 -16.35
CA PRO A 8 -7.08 8.67 -15.35
C PRO A 8 -6.25 7.46 -15.78
N GLN A 9 -4.95 7.66 -15.96
CA GLN A 9 -4.04 6.58 -16.32
C GLN A 9 -4.04 5.49 -15.26
N ARG A 10 -4.26 4.23 -15.69
CA ARG A 10 -4.16 3.05 -14.84
C ARG A 10 -2.91 2.25 -15.19
N ARG A 11 -2.32 1.59 -14.20
CA ARG A 11 -1.17 0.72 -14.36
C ARG A 11 -1.48 -0.67 -13.80
N PRO A 12 -0.97 -1.74 -14.42
CA PRO A 12 -1.01 -3.07 -13.82
C PRO A 12 -0.39 -3.05 -12.43
N PHE A 13 -0.95 -3.81 -11.50
CA PHE A 13 -0.45 -3.93 -10.14
C PHE A 13 -0.49 -5.39 -9.70
N GLY A 14 0.59 -6.13 -10.00
CA GLY A 14 0.66 -7.56 -9.80
C GLY A 14 -0.39 -8.31 -10.60
N SER A 15 -1.05 -9.26 -9.96
CA SER A 15 -2.17 -10.04 -10.52
C SER A 15 -3.54 -9.39 -10.26
N GLY A 16 -3.57 -8.25 -9.56
CA GLY A 16 -4.80 -7.59 -9.15
C GLY A 16 -5.36 -6.58 -10.16
N LYS A 17 -6.33 -5.80 -9.71
CA LYS A 17 -6.92 -4.73 -10.51
C LYS A 17 -5.88 -3.65 -10.85
N PRO A 18 -6.00 -2.99 -12.03
CA PRO A 18 -5.17 -1.83 -12.36
C PRO A 18 -5.39 -0.67 -11.38
N VAL A 19 -4.29 -0.02 -11.00
CA VAL A 19 -4.28 1.11 -10.06
C VAL A 19 -3.94 2.42 -10.76
N SER A 20 -4.39 3.55 -10.19
CA SER A 20 -3.95 4.88 -10.59
C SER A 20 -2.46 5.06 -10.34
N LEU A 21 -1.82 6.00 -11.08
CA LEU A 21 -0.39 6.33 -10.88
C LEU A 21 -0.08 6.76 -9.45
N PHE A 22 -1.04 7.43 -8.81
CA PHE A 22 -0.96 7.82 -7.41
C PHE A 22 -1.85 6.92 -6.56
N THR A 23 -1.37 6.61 -5.37
CA THR A 23 -2.12 5.91 -4.32
C THR A 23 -2.35 6.87 -3.16
N LEU A 24 -3.56 6.93 -2.65
CA LEU A 24 -3.84 7.66 -1.43
C LEU A 24 -3.43 6.82 -0.21
N GLY A 25 -2.32 7.18 0.44
CA GLY A 25 -1.96 6.67 1.76
C GLY A 25 -2.73 7.39 2.86
N THR A 26 -3.34 6.65 3.77
CA THR A 26 -4.29 7.21 4.76
C THR A 26 -3.71 7.34 6.17
N MET A 27 -2.39 7.29 6.34
CA MET A 27 -1.74 7.36 7.65
C MET A 27 -1.77 8.75 8.29
N ARG A 28 -1.95 9.83 7.53
CA ARG A 28 -1.75 11.21 8.01
C ARG A 28 -3.01 12.01 8.25
N ALA A 29 -4.07 11.85 7.48
CA ALA A 29 -5.30 12.64 7.56
C ALA A 29 -6.24 12.10 8.65
N LEU A 30 -5.78 11.99 9.90
CA LEU A 30 -6.48 11.26 10.96
C LEU A 30 -6.95 12.14 12.13
N GLN A 31 -6.96 13.46 11.98
CA GLN A 31 -7.44 14.37 13.03
C GLN A 31 -8.96 14.23 13.27
N SER A 32 -9.72 13.92 12.22
CA SER A 32 -11.14 13.63 12.31
C SER A 32 -11.60 12.75 11.15
N PRO A 33 -12.75 12.04 11.28
CA PRO A 33 -13.35 11.31 10.16
C PRO A 33 -13.66 12.22 8.96
N GLY A 34 -14.14 13.44 9.22
CA GLY A 34 -14.48 14.42 8.16
C GLY A 34 -13.26 14.91 7.39
N GLN A 35 -12.11 15.03 8.05
CA GLN A 35 -10.87 15.38 7.35
C GLN A 35 -10.47 14.28 6.37
N LEU A 36 -10.49 13.00 6.80
CA LEU A 36 -10.15 11.91 5.89
C LEU A 36 -11.18 11.77 4.76
N GLU A 37 -12.47 11.97 5.06
CA GLU A 37 -13.53 11.97 4.05
C GLU A 37 -13.27 13.00 2.95
N ALA A 38 -12.96 14.25 3.31
CA ALA A 38 -12.63 15.30 2.34
C ALA A 38 -11.38 14.96 1.51
N VAL A 39 -10.37 14.33 2.12
CA VAL A 39 -9.16 13.88 1.40
C VAL A 39 -9.48 12.74 0.44
N VAL A 40 -10.32 11.78 0.84
CA VAL A 40 -10.77 10.69 -0.03
C VAL A 40 -11.58 11.25 -1.19
N GLU A 41 -12.54 12.15 -0.94
CA GLU A 41 -13.33 12.80 -1.97
C GLU A 41 -12.45 13.50 -3.02
N ALA A 42 -11.50 14.31 -2.56
CA ALA A 42 -10.56 15.00 -3.46
C ALA A 42 -9.69 14.02 -4.26
N ALA A 43 -9.24 12.93 -3.65
CA ALA A 43 -8.46 11.90 -4.33
C ALA A 43 -9.27 11.21 -5.43
N ILE A 44 -10.52 10.84 -5.14
CA ILE A 44 -11.43 10.22 -6.13
C ILE A 44 -11.72 11.21 -7.27
N ALA A 45 -12.01 12.47 -6.96
CA ALA A 45 -12.22 13.51 -7.96
C ALA A 45 -10.99 13.72 -8.87
N ALA A 46 -9.78 13.52 -8.32
CA ALA A 46 -8.52 13.54 -9.07
C ALA A 46 -8.24 12.23 -9.86
N GLY A 47 -9.16 11.27 -9.84
CA GLY A 47 -9.04 10.00 -10.55
C GLY A 47 -8.22 8.93 -9.82
N ILE A 48 -7.87 9.11 -8.55
CA ILE A 48 -7.19 8.08 -7.75
C ILE A 48 -8.22 7.01 -7.38
N ASN A 49 -7.92 5.74 -7.69
CA ASN A 49 -8.75 4.61 -7.30
C ASN A 49 -8.11 3.71 -6.25
N HIS A 50 -6.85 3.94 -5.89
CA HIS A 50 -6.11 3.09 -4.95
C HIS A 50 -5.96 3.79 -3.60
N LEU A 51 -6.55 3.18 -2.56
CA LEU A 51 -6.48 3.63 -1.18
C LEU A 51 -5.66 2.63 -0.37
N GLU A 52 -4.67 3.12 0.37
CA GLU A 52 -3.79 2.29 1.18
C GLU A 52 -3.92 2.66 2.65
N THR A 53 -4.19 1.65 3.48
CA THR A 53 -4.39 1.76 4.93
C THR A 53 -3.69 0.64 5.68
N ALA A 54 -3.80 0.60 7.01
CA ALA A 54 -3.31 -0.48 7.85
C ALA A 54 -3.93 -0.43 9.25
N PRO A 55 -4.01 -1.58 9.98
CA PRO A 55 -4.39 -1.59 11.39
C PRO A 55 -3.48 -0.69 12.26
N ALA A 56 -2.19 -0.65 11.94
CA ALA A 56 -1.21 0.17 12.66
C ALA A 56 -1.37 1.69 12.45
N TYR A 57 -2.28 2.14 11.58
CA TYR A 57 -2.53 3.56 11.33
C TYR A 57 -3.66 4.14 12.22
N GLY A 58 -3.78 3.67 13.44
CA GLY A 58 -4.80 4.15 14.39
C GLY A 58 -6.23 4.00 13.84
N PRO A 59 -7.03 5.09 13.75
CA PRO A 59 -8.43 4.99 13.31
C PRO A 59 -8.60 4.91 11.78
N SER A 60 -7.52 4.85 11.00
CA SER A 60 -7.52 4.99 9.55
C SER A 60 -8.52 4.07 8.85
N GLN A 61 -8.52 2.77 9.13
CA GLN A 61 -9.41 1.81 8.48
C GLN A 61 -10.89 2.17 8.73
N ARG A 62 -11.24 2.51 9.95
CA ARG A 62 -12.59 2.94 10.31
C ARG A 62 -13.00 4.22 9.58
N TYR A 63 -12.08 5.19 9.47
CA TYR A 63 -12.37 6.46 8.79
C TYR A 63 -12.48 6.26 7.27
N VAL A 64 -11.65 5.41 6.67
CA VAL A 64 -11.79 5.01 5.26
C VAL A 64 -13.15 4.35 5.00
N GLY A 65 -13.54 3.37 5.84
CA GLY A 65 -14.84 2.72 5.72
C GLY A 65 -16.02 3.71 5.88
N GLN A 66 -15.91 4.69 6.77
CA GLN A 66 -16.90 5.76 6.89
C GLN A 66 -16.95 6.64 5.65
N ALA A 67 -15.80 7.04 5.09
CA ALA A 67 -15.71 7.84 3.87
C ALA A 67 -16.33 7.12 2.68
N ILE A 68 -16.00 5.84 2.48
CA ILE A 68 -16.58 5.00 1.42
C ILE A 68 -18.12 5.03 1.50
N ARG A 69 -18.68 4.79 2.69
CA ARG A 69 -20.14 4.77 2.87
C ARG A 69 -20.78 6.13 2.68
N ARG A 70 -20.23 7.21 3.25
CA ARG A 70 -20.82 8.56 3.21
C ARG A 70 -20.76 9.18 1.82
N LEU A 71 -19.69 8.93 1.09
CA LEU A 71 -19.53 9.40 -0.28
C LEU A 71 -20.24 8.49 -1.31
N GLY A 72 -20.88 7.40 -0.87
CA GLY A 72 -21.56 6.46 -1.75
C GLY A 72 -20.62 5.79 -2.76
N LEU A 73 -19.34 5.61 -2.40
CA LEU A 73 -18.36 5.01 -3.29
C LEU A 73 -18.64 3.52 -3.43
N ARG A 74 -18.59 3.03 -4.66
CA ARG A 74 -18.74 1.60 -4.95
C ARG A 74 -17.38 0.90 -4.79
N PRO A 75 -17.25 -0.09 -3.88
CA PRO A 75 -15.99 -0.80 -3.64
C PRO A 75 -15.37 -1.40 -4.91
N GLU A 76 -16.20 -1.79 -5.89
CA GLU A 76 -15.74 -2.37 -7.17
C GLU A 76 -14.93 -1.37 -8.02
N GLN A 77 -15.12 -0.09 -7.81
CA GLN A 77 -14.38 0.99 -8.51
C GLN A 77 -13.10 1.38 -7.79
N LEU A 78 -12.89 0.87 -6.58
CA LEU A 78 -11.72 1.12 -5.76
C LEU A 78 -10.78 -0.09 -5.77
N VAL A 79 -9.55 0.18 -5.43
CA VAL A 79 -8.55 -0.81 -5.04
C VAL A 79 -8.16 -0.51 -3.60
N ILE A 80 -8.42 -1.43 -2.69
CA ILE A 80 -8.14 -1.24 -1.27
C ILE A 80 -6.99 -2.14 -0.85
N THR A 81 -5.92 -1.52 -0.36
CA THR A 81 -4.79 -2.21 0.27
C THR A 81 -4.85 -2.03 1.77
N SER A 82 -4.88 -3.14 2.50
CA SER A 82 -4.60 -3.15 3.93
C SER A 82 -3.42 -4.06 4.25
N LYS A 83 -3.09 -4.17 5.53
CA LYS A 83 -1.87 -4.87 5.97
C LYS A 83 -2.15 -5.75 7.17
N VAL A 84 -1.23 -6.69 7.41
CA VAL A 84 -1.15 -7.51 8.62
C VAL A 84 0.27 -7.42 9.19
N LEU A 85 0.40 -7.27 10.51
CA LEU A 85 1.71 -7.23 11.17
C LEU A 85 2.33 -8.63 11.20
N PRO A 86 3.62 -8.79 10.83
CA PRO A 86 4.30 -10.08 10.97
C PRO A 86 4.59 -10.44 12.44
N GLY A 87 4.82 -11.72 12.69
CA GLY A 87 5.21 -12.22 14.02
C GLY A 87 4.04 -12.63 14.92
N GLN A 88 2.80 -12.53 14.44
CA GLN A 88 1.61 -12.97 15.16
C GLN A 88 1.37 -14.48 15.02
N SER A 89 0.59 -15.07 15.93
CA SER A 89 0.01 -16.39 15.72
C SER A 89 -1.00 -16.35 14.56
N LEU A 90 -1.28 -17.50 13.95
CA LEU A 90 -2.28 -17.60 12.87
C LEU A 90 -3.64 -17.05 13.31
N VAL A 91 -4.14 -17.45 14.48
CA VAL A 91 -5.44 -16.99 14.99
C VAL A 91 -5.48 -15.48 15.17
N SER A 92 -4.43 -14.90 15.78
CA SER A 92 -4.35 -13.44 15.97
C SER A 92 -4.34 -12.68 14.64
N ALA A 93 -3.61 -13.19 13.65
CA ALA A 93 -3.51 -12.57 12.34
C ALA A 93 -4.82 -12.70 11.53
N GLN A 94 -5.52 -13.83 11.63
CA GLN A 94 -6.86 -14.01 11.06
C GLN A 94 -7.86 -13.02 11.69
N ASP A 95 -7.82 -12.86 13.01
CA ASP A 95 -8.70 -11.92 13.70
C ASP A 95 -8.38 -10.46 13.34
N GLU A 96 -7.09 -10.13 13.13
CA GLU A 96 -6.69 -8.81 12.65
C GLU A 96 -7.25 -8.55 11.24
N LEU A 97 -7.21 -9.52 10.33
CA LEU A 97 -7.79 -9.38 9.00
C LEU A 97 -9.31 -9.23 9.05
N ARG A 98 -10.01 -10.04 9.86
CA ARG A 98 -11.48 -9.93 10.03
C ARG A 98 -11.87 -8.54 10.56
N ARG A 99 -11.15 -8.04 11.60
CA ARG A 99 -11.38 -6.68 12.12
C ARG A 99 -11.10 -5.61 11.08
N SER A 100 -10.10 -5.80 10.22
CA SER A 100 -9.81 -4.85 9.14
C SER A 100 -10.98 -4.77 8.15
N LEU A 101 -11.53 -5.90 7.73
CA LEU A 101 -12.70 -5.98 6.86
C LEU A 101 -13.92 -5.31 7.51
N GLU A 102 -14.18 -5.59 8.77
CA GLU A 102 -15.28 -4.99 9.54
C GLU A 102 -15.15 -3.46 9.62
N GLN A 103 -13.96 -2.95 9.99
CA GLN A 103 -13.72 -1.51 10.10
C GLN A 103 -13.87 -0.78 8.76
N LEU A 104 -13.44 -1.40 7.68
CA LEU A 104 -13.59 -0.89 6.33
C LEU A 104 -15.01 -1.03 5.79
N GLY A 105 -15.82 -1.93 6.37
CA GLY A 105 -17.15 -2.27 5.88
C GLY A 105 -17.12 -3.02 4.55
N LEU A 106 -16.13 -3.87 4.37
CA LEU A 106 -15.88 -4.63 3.15
C LEU A 106 -15.96 -6.14 3.42
N ASN A 107 -16.39 -6.90 2.42
CA ASN A 107 -16.37 -8.36 2.49
C ASN A 107 -15.01 -8.95 2.08
N ARG A 108 -14.22 -8.19 1.33
CA ARG A 108 -12.87 -8.57 0.87
C ARG A 108 -12.00 -7.34 0.62
N LEU A 109 -10.69 -7.54 0.61
CA LEU A 109 -9.70 -6.55 0.16
C LEU A 109 -9.21 -6.92 -1.23
N ASP A 110 -8.83 -5.93 -2.02
CA ASP A 110 -8.08 -6.20 -3.26
C ASP A 110 -6.65 -6.66 -2.93
N ASN A 111 -6.02 -6.04 -1.94
CA ASN A 111 -4.62 -6.30 -1.61
C ASN A 111 -4.40 -6.45 -0.10
N LEU A 112 -3.70 -7.51 0.31
CA LEU A 112 -3.20 -7.69 1.67
C LEU A 112 -1.68 -7.70 1.68
N ALA A 113 -1.04 -6.78 2.41
CA ALA A 113 0.42 -6.73 2.54
C ALA A 113 0.88 -7.22 3.92
N VAL A 114 1.97 -7.99 3.96
CA VAL A 114 2.74 -8.15 5.20
C VAL A 114 3.40 -6.83 5.54
N HIS A 115 3.06 -6.27 6.71
CA HIS A 115 3.44 -4.91 7.10
C HIS A 115 4.87 -4.85 7.63
N GLY A 116 5.80 -4.50 6.75
CA GLY A 116 7.18 -4.26 7.15
C GLY A 116 8.00 -5.54 7.31
N ILE A 117 8.28 -6.27 6.22
CA ILE A 117 9.31 -7.30 6.23
C ILE A 117 10.67 -6.62 6.39
N ASN A 118 11.06 -6.31 7.64
CA ASN A 118 12.24 -5.52 7.96
C ASN A 118 13.34 -6.34 8.67
N ARG A 119 13.06 -7.59 8.99
CA ARG A 119 13.98 -8.54 9.64
C ARG A 119 13.80 -9.93 9.04
N PRO A 120 14.82 -10.80 9.05
CA PRO A 120 14.70 -12.18 8.55
C PRO A 120 13.51 -12.93 9.14
N GLN A 121 13.25 -12.79 10.44
CA GLN A 121 12.14 -13.46 11.13
C GLN A 121 10.76 -13.05 10.56
N HIS A 122 10.61 -11.83 10.03
CA HIS A 122 9.37 -11.40 9.38
C HIS A 122 9.18 -12.11 8.04
N LEU A 123 10.27 -12.34 7.32
CA LEU A 123 10.24 -13.10 6.06
C LEU A 123 9.95 -14.58 6.33
N ASP A 124 10.61 -15.17 7.32
CA ASP A 124 10.37 -16.56 7.74
C ASP A 124 8.91 -16.75 8.17
N TRP A 125 8.36 -15.83 8.95
CA TRP A 125 6.96 -15.82 9.31
C TRP A 125 6.03 -15.84 8.10
N ALA A 126 6.32 -15.04 7.09
CA ALA A 126 5.50 -14.91 5.89
C ALA A 126 5.65 -16.09 4.91
N LEU A 127 6.82 -16.78 4.90
CA LEU A 127 7.12 -17.83 3.91
C LEU A 127 7.00 -19.26 4.46
N GLN A 128 7.17 -19.46 5.77
CA GLN A 128 7.29 -20.79 6.37
C GLN A 128 6.51 -20.94 7.69
N GLY A 129 5.91 -19.87 8.19
CA GLY A 129 5.25 -19.83 9.49
C GLY A 129 3.76 -19.48 9.41
N PRO A 130 3.19 -19.01 10.52
CA PRO A 130 1.77 -18.65 10.62
C PRO A 130 1.31 -17.63 9.55
N GLY A 131 2.22 -16.79 9.06
CA GLY A 131 1.93 -15.86 7.98
C GLY A 131 1.68 -16.55 6.65
N GLN A 132 2.44 -17.60 6.34
CA GLN A 132 2.19 -18.40 5.13
C GLN A 132 0.78 -18.99 5.16
N GLU A 133 0.40 -19.58 6.29
CA GLU A 133 -0.93 -20.16 6.48
C GLU A 133 -2.03 -19.10 6.38
N LEU A 134 -1.82 -17.93 7.02
CA LEU A 134 -2.74 -16.79 6.92
C LEU A 134 -2.95 -16.34 5.47
N LEU A 135 -1.86 -16.12 4.73
CA LEU A 135 -1.92 -15.60 3.37
C LEU A 135 -2.59 -16.60 2.42
N SER A 136 -2.33 -17.91 2.60
CA SER A 136 -3.02 -18.97 1.85
C SER A 136 -4.51 -19.01 2.18
N TRP A 137 -4.84 -19.05 3.48
CA TRP A 137 -6.22 -19.06 3.94
C TRP A 137 -7.00 -17.83 3.43
N ALA A 138 -6.41 -16.63 3.49
CA ALA A 138 -7.08 -15.41 3.06
C ALA A 138 -7.39 -15.40 1.55
N LEU A 139 -6.50 -15.99 0.73
CA LEU A 139 -6.73 -16.19 -0.71
C LEU A 139 -7.79 -17.27 -0.98
N ASP A 140 -7.68 -18.41 -0.32
CA ASP A 140 -8.57 -19.56 -0.52
C ASP A 140 -10.03 -19.26 -0.11
N GLU A 141 -10.21 -18.47 0.97
CA GLU A 141 -11.52 -17.98 1.41
C GLU A 141 -12.03 -16.77 0.59
N GLY A 142 -11.26 -16.27 -0.36
CA GLY A 142 -11.62 -15.10 -1.16
C GLY A 142 -11.73 -13.80 -0.38
N LEU A 143 -11.07 -13.72 0.78
CA LEU A 143 -11.03 -12.50 1.61
C LEU A 143 -10.07 -11.46 1.04
N VAL A 144 -9.13 -11.88 0.19
CA VAL A 144 -8.18 -11.00 -0.50
C VAL A 144 -7.96 -11.48 -1.94
N ASP A 145 -7.76 -10.56 -2.88
CA ASP A 145 -7.52 -10.93 -4.29
C ASP A 145 -6.03 -11.24 -4.54
N GLN A 146 -5.11 -10.54 -3.85
CA GLN A 146 -3.68 -10.80 -3.94
C GLN A 146 -2.94 -10.42 -2.65
N VAL A 147 -1.75 -10.99 -2.49
CA VAL A 147 -0.89 -10.75 -1.34
C VAL A 147 0.43 -10.12 -1.74
N GLY A 148 0.97 -9.27 -0.88
CA GLY A 148 2.22 -8.58 -1.09
C GLY A 148 2.93 -8.26 0.21
N PHE A 149 3.90 -7.37 0.14
CA PHE A 149 4.63 -6.91 1.34
C PHE A 149 5.03 -5.45 1.24
N SER A 150 5.29 -4.84 2.40
CA SER A 150 6.04 -3.59 2.50
C SER A 150 7.37 -3.83 3.20
N SER A 151 8.38 -3.03 2.89
CA SER A 151 9.68 -3.18 3.55
C SER A 151 10.50 -1.89 3.61
N HIS A 152 11.14 -1.70 4.75
CA HIS A 152 12.26 -0.77 4.98
C HIS A 152 13.55 -1.55 5.32
N GLY A 153 13.56 -2.85 5.12
CA GLY A 153 14.68 -3.75 5.42
C GLY A 153 15.88 -3.57 4.49
N SER A 154 16.88 -4.43 4.68
CA SER A 154 18.06 -4.44 3.82
C SER A 154 17.71 -4.87 2.39
N HIS A 155 18.56 -4.48 1.44
CA HIS A 155 18.43 -4.88 0.03
C HIS A 155 18.35 -6.40 -0.13
N ALA A 156 19.19 -7.14 0.59
CA ALA A 156 19.21 -8.61 0.55
C ALA A 156 17.87 -9.21 1.00
N LEU A 157 17.26 -8.65 2.04
CA LEU A 157 15.96 -9.11 2.56
C LEU A 157 14.83 -8.82 1.57
N ILE A 158 14.81 -7.61 1.00
CA ILE A 158 13.84 -7.23 -0.03
C ILE A 158 13.96 -8.12 -1.26
N ALA A 159 15.21 -8.35 -1.73
CA ALA A 159 15.48 -9.25 -2.86
C ALA A 159 14.99 -10.68 -2.57
N ALA A 160 15.23 -11.20 -1.37
CA ALA A 160 14.75 -12.52 -0.96
C ALA A 160 13.20 -12.60 -0.98
N ALA A 161 12.50 -11.57 -0.50
CA ALA A 161 11.05 -11.49 -0.56
C ALA A 161 10.55 -11.46 -2.02
N ILE A 162 11.14 -10.64 -2.89
CA ILE A 162 10.80 -10.57 -4.32
C ILE A 162 11.01 -11.92 -5.01
N ARG A 163 12.11 -12.59 -4.71
CA ARG A 163 12.51 -13.87 -5.35
C ARG A 163 11.78 -15.09 -4.82
N SER A 164 11.07 -14.94 -3.69
CA SER A 164 10.32 -16.05 -3.09
C SER A 164 9.16 -16.57 -3.97
N GLY A 165 8.70 -15.77 -4.93
CA GLY A 165 7.53 -16.07 -5.75
C GLY A 165 6.20 -16.07 -4.99
N ARG A 166 6.21 -15.67 -3.71
CA ARG A 166 5.01 -15.68 -2.85
C ARG A 166 4.14 -14.44 -3.03
N PHE A 167 4.73 -13.33 -3.41
CA PHE A 167 4.08 -12.02 -3.41
C PHE A 167 3.77 -11.54 -4.83
N SER A 168 2.62 -10.90 -4.99
CA SER A 168 2.18 -10.29 -6.24
C SER A 168 2.50 -8.79 -6.30
N PHE A 169 2.83 -8.16 -5.17
CA PHE A 169 3.23 -6.75 -5.13
C PHE A 169 4.17 -6.44 -3.98
N ALA A 170 4.89 -5.34 -4.12
CA ALA A 170 5.81 -4.81 -3.12
C ALA A 170 5.63 -3.30 -2.93
N SER A 171 5.54 -2.85 -1.68
CA SER A 171 5.57 -1.43 -1.30
C SER A 171 6.97 -1.10 -0.79
N LEU A 172 7.73 -0.36 -1.58
CA LEU A 172 9.14 -0.08 -1.33
C LEU A 172 9.39 1.40 -1.07
N HIS A 173 10.27 1.70 -0.13
CA HIS A 173 10.71 3.06 0.13
C HIS A 173 11.64 3.51 -1.01
N LEU A 174 11.09 4.32 -1.92
CA LEU A 174 11.79 4.83 -3.09
C LEU A 174 11.67 6.34 -3.13
N HIS A 175 12.78 7.05 -3.06
CA HIS A 175 12.83 8.51 -3.15
C HIS A 175 14.19 8.98 -3.67
N LEU A 176 14.25 10.26 -4.04
CA LEU A 176 15.42 10.87 -4.69
C LEU A 176 16.75 10.66 -3.93
N PHE A 177 16.71 10.70 -2.59
CA PHE A 177 17.92 10.58 -1.76
C PHE A 177 18.32 9.14 -1.41
N ASP A 178 17.51 8.15 -1.80
CA ASP A 178 17.83 6.72 -1.61
C ASP A 178 17.47 5.95 -2.88
N PRO A 179 18.24 6.13 -3.97
CA PRO A 179 18.02 5.43 -5.22
C PRO A 179 18.44 3.96 -5.16
N GLY A 180 19.13 3.53 -4.10
CA GLY A 180 19.71 2.19 -3.99
C GLY A 180 18.68 1.05 -4.07
N ARG A 181 17.39 1.33 -3.88
CA ARG A 181 16.32 0.34 -4.04
C ARG A 181 15.71 0.30 -5.44
N LEU A 182 16.09 1.20 -6.34
CA LEU A 182 15.56 1.22 -7.70
C LEU A 182 15.80 -0.10 -8.45
N PRO A 183 17.00 -0.74 -8.40
CA PRO A 183 17.22 -2.05 -9.03
C PRO A 183 16.30 -3.16 -8.48
N LEU A 184 15.92 -3.09 -7.20
CA LEU A 184 14.99 -4.04 -6.60
C LEU A 184 13.56 -3.83 -7.11
N ALA A 185 13.16 -2.58 -7.31
CA ALA A 185 11.87 -2.25 -7.92
C ALA A 185 11.81 -2.74 -9.38
N GLU A 186 12.90 -2.56 -10.14
CA GLU A 186 13.03 -3.06 -11.51
C GLU A 186 12.97 -4.59 -11.54
N GLU A 187 13.67 -5.29 -10.64
CA GLU A 187 13.60 -6.75 -10.50
C GLU A 187 12.18 -7.21 -10.18
N ALA A 188 11.48 -6.53 -9.27
CA ALA A 188 10.10 -6.85 -8.93
C ALA A 188 9.17 -6.71 -10.14
N LEU A 189 9.27 -5.60 -10.87
CA LEU A 189 8.49 -5.36 -12.09
C LEU A 189 8.80 -6.41 -13.18
N ALA A 190 10.08 -6.75 -13.38
CA ALA A 190 10.48 -7.77 -14.35
C ALA A 190 9.92 -9.17 -14.00
N LYS A 191 9.65 -9.43 -12.73
CA LYS A 191 8.98 -10.66 -12.25
C LYS A 191 7.44 -10.57 -12.24
N GLY A 192 6.86 -9.47 -12.72
CA GLY A 192 5.42 -9.27 -12.77
C GLY A 192 4.79 -8.78 -11.46
N LEU A 193 5.58 -8.40 -10.44
CA LEU A 193 5.02 -7.81 -9.24
C LEU A 193 4.56 -6.37 -9.52
N GLY A 194 3.49 -5.96 -8.85
CA GLY A 194 3.15 -4.56 -8.72
C GLY A 194 4.15 -3.84 -7.78
N VAL A 195 4.58 -2.65 -8.12
CA VAL A 195 5.46 -1.85 -7.25
C VAL A 195 4.80 -0.56 -6.86
N MET A 196 4.69 -0.31 -5.56
CA MET A 196 4.25 0.95 -4.99
C MET A 196 5.43 1.66 -4.33
N ALA A 197 5.81 2.83 -4.84
CA ALA A 197 6.77 3.70 -4.18
C ALA A 197 6.11 4.37 -2.97
N ILE A 198 6.61 4.09 -1.78
CA ILE A 198 6.16 4.75 -0.55
C ILE A 198 7.14 5.83 -0.14
N SER A 199 6.61 6.93 0.45
CA SER A 199 7.38 8.10 0.85
C SER A 199 8.25 8.70 -0.27
N PRO A 200 7.73 8.92 -1.49
CA PRO A 200 8.53 9.39 -2.63
C PRO A 200 9.11 10.80 -2.41
N ALA A 201 8.47 11.62 -1.55
CA ALA A 201 8.92 12.93 -1.15
C ALA A 201 9.66 12.94 0.21
N ASP A 202 10.29 11.81 0.56
CA ASP A 202 10.87 11.50 1.87
C ASP A 202 9.85 11.49 3.01
N LYS A 203 10.24 10.96 4.17
CA LYS A 203 9.36 10.87 5.35
C LYS A 203 8.94 12.26 5.83
N GLY A 204 7.64 12.51 5.81
CA GLY A 204 7.08 13.80 6.19
C GLY A 204 7.08 14.87 5.10
N GLY A 205 7.41 14.51 3.84
CA GLY A 205 7.31 15.41 2.70
C GLY A 205 8.42 16.47 2.64
N ARG A 206 9.61 16.17 3.13
CA ARG A 206 10.75 17.12 3.12
C ARG A 206 11.12 17.66 1.75
N LEU A 207 10.84 16.90 0.67
CA LEU A 207 11.03 17.38 -0.70
C LEU A 207 9.98 18.39 -1.13
N PHE A 208 8.85 18.47 -0.42
CA PHE A 208 7.83 19.49 -0.68
C PHE A 208 8.28 20.87 -0.22
N ASP A 209 9.02 20.94 0.90
CA ASP A 209 9.70 22.14 1.39
C ASP A 209 11.18 21.81 1.65
N PRO A 210 12.01 21.77 0.57
CA PRO A 210 13.39 21.35 0.68
C PRO A 210 14.23 22.37 1.46
N PRO A 211 15.24 21.92 2.24
CA PRO A 211 16.18 22.81 2.88
C PRO A 211 16.89 23.72 1.87
N GLU A 212 17.28 24.91 2.30
CA GLU A 212 17.94 25.92 1.45
C GLU A 212 19.17 25.36 0.72
N LEU A 213 19.96 24.54 1.39
CA LEU A 213 21.13 23.89 0.79
C LEU A 213 20.74 23.04 -0.44
N LEU A 214 19.62 22.31 -0.36
CA LEU A 214 19.13 21.51 -1.49
C LEU A 214 18.59 22.41 -2.62
N ARG A 215 17.89 23.48 -2.28
CA ARG A 215 17.42 24.47 -3.27
C ARG A 215 18.59 25.08 -4.05
N GLN A 216 19.66 25.47 -3.33
CA GLN A 216 20.86 26.01 -3.94
C GLN A 216 21.59 25.00 -4.84
N ALA A 217 21.67 23.74 -4.39
CA ALA A 217 22.31 22.67 -5.18
C ALA A 217 21.53 22.35 -6.48
N CYS A 218 20.21 22.55 -6.51
CA CYS A 218 19.36 22.30 -7.65
C CYS A 218 19.06 23.57 -8.50
N ALA A 219 19.45 24.75 -8.05
CA ALA A 219 19.16 26.02 -8.72
C ALA A 219 19.68 26.14 -10.17
N PRO A 220 20.77 25.46 -10.57
CA PRO A 220 21.28 25.49 -11.95
C PRO A 220 20.52 24.56 -12.92
N LEU A 221 19.61 23.75 -12.44
CA LEU A 221 18.82 22.80 -13.27
C LEU A 221 17.48 23.41 -13.68
#